data_3aa350ad203e60c63dcef93592005ab4
#
_entry.id   3aa350ad203e60c63dcef93592005ab4
#
_cell.length_a   1.000
_cell.length_b   1.000
_cell.length_c   1.000
_cell.angle_alpha   90.00
_cell.angle_beta   90.00
_cell.angle_gamma   90.00
#
_symmetry.space_group_name_H-M   'P 1'
#
loop_
_entity.id
_entity.type
_entity.pdbx_description
1 polymer ?
#
loop_
_entity_poly.entity_id
_entity_poly.type
_entity_poly.pdbx_seq_one_letter_code
_entity_poly.pdbx_strand_id
1 'polypeptide(L)'
;WVNAPVHWDDALGIDSTLGGTSYYKPGFSLNITHSLTADLYQSLVIGNDSKRFLYKKSYPSTGLSYLTQNWNRYTLNYFWHFKNNISNDINVDLTAGTQKTLSNHTRISGELEEDKDQYYYEDYENVSLVEQSNKNSGYYGELVVDYKDKLFITFGERVEQNEFFGKDYGTHYSPRIGFSYVYSFGGIVIKSRGAWGRGGINPPKAMQALPSESDYSINLGNPDLRPERQSGYEMGGDLYFGDNFFVEVTYFDQLFLDGVANDRSIDDLYTAKEEYRYINLGQIINKGWEFAAKTRIGPLDINANFSIIDSRWGKDSIRQNDPQYEGYFDEGVRRNDVPQSTGNISFAYSIPGYFGKSKKGGSFVVDVNYIGKKKGRDWLLYYDGFYNPEIPTISYYSKDLIKIYDPFTSLRIRLNYWLTNKVSTFVDIRNLTNHSDISRSITEPALGRQMIVGVDFEL
;
A
#
# COMPACT_ATOMS: atom_id res chain seq x y z
N TRP A 1 -0.21 -5.41 -22.29
CA TRP A 1 -0.53 -3.99 -22.33
C TRP A 1 0.79 -3.23 -22.41
N VAL A 2 1.01 -2.52 -23.50
CA VAL A 2 2.16 -1.60 -23.66
C VAL A 2 1.65 -0.22 -23.28
N ASN A 3 2.07 0.28 -22.11
CA ASN A 3 1.84 1.67 -21.78
C ASN A 3 2.89 2.52 -22.50
N ALA A 4 2.47 3.52 -23.23
CA ALA A 4 3.36 4.52 -23.82
C ALA A 4 4.17 5.21 -22.69
N PRO A 5 5.43 5.59 -22.94
CA PRO A 5 6.20 6.35 -21.98
C PRO A 5 5.47 7.67 -21.69
N VAL A 6 5.24 7.95 -20.41
CA VAL A 6 4.67 9.23 -19.98
C VAL A 6 5.85 10.14 -19.64
N HIS A 7 6.05 11.18 -20.42
CA HIS A 7 6.95 12.27 -20.12
C HIS A 7 6.18 13.32 -19.32
N TRP A 8 6.41 13.36 -18.01
CA TRP A 8 5.74 14.32 -17.12
C TRP A 8 6.15 15.77 -17.41
N ASP A 9 7.36 15.98 -17.94
CA ASP A 9 7.90 17.28 -18.28
C ASP A 9 7.05 17.98 -19.35
N ASP A 10 6.60 17.23 -20.37
CA ASP A 10 5.75 17.74 -21.43
C ASP A 10 4.33 18.09 -20.95
N ALA A 11 3.84 17.33 -19.94
CA ALA A 11 2.50 17.53 -19.39
C ALA A 11 2.42 18.72 -18.41
N LEU A 12 3.53 19.10 -17.79
CA LEU A 12 3.58 20.16 -16.78
C LEU A 12 4.23 21.46 -17.28
N GLY A 13 4.73 21.48 -18.52
CA GLY A 13 5.46 22.63 -19.08
C GLY A 13 6.77 22.94 -18.32
N ILE A 14 7.36 21.94 -17.66
CA ILE A 14 8.62 22.07 -16.95
C ILE A 14 9.75 22.06 -17.99
N ASP A 15 10.63 23.05 -17.93
CA ASP A 15 11.79 23.12 -18.79
C ASP A 15 12.64 21.84 -18.64
N SER A 16 12.84 21.13 -19.74
CA SER A 16 13.61 19.87 -19.79
C SER A 16 15.07 20.03 -19.36
N THR A 17 15.57 21.23 -19.26
CA THR A 17 16.90 21.55 -18.74
C THR A 17 16.99 21.43 -17.22
N LEU A 18 15.86 21.46 -16.50
CA LEU A 18 15.79 21.40 -15.04
C LEU A 18 15.62 19.97 -14.47
N GLY A 19 15.37 18.99 -15.32
CA GLY A 19 15.22 17.58 -14.93
C GLY A 19 13.90 16.96 -15.33
N GLY A 20 13.82 15.63 -15.32
CA GLY A 20 12.64 14.90 -15.71
C GLY A 20 12.61 13.46 -15.23
N THR A 21 11.42 12.89 -15.21
CA THR A 21 11.16 11.51 -14.85
C THR A 21 10.44 10.79 -15.98
N SER A 22 11.02 9.70 -16.47
CA SER A 22 10.37 8.81 -17.44
C SER A 22 10.06 7.47 -16.81
N TYR A 23 8.90 6.94 -17.13
CA TYR A 23 8.43 5.69 -16.59
C TYR A 23 7.86 4.79 -17.68
N TYR A 24 8.36 3.55 -17.80
CA TYR A 24 7.96 2.57 -18.80
C TYR A 24 7.68 1.21 -18.16
N LYS A 25 6.54 0.60 -18.49
CA LYS A 25 6.10 -0.70 -17.95
C LYS A 25 5.63 -1.64 -19.06
N PRO A 26 6.51 -2.35 -19.75
CA PRO A 26 6.09 -3.44 -20.62
C PRO A 26 5.82 -4.69 -19.80
N GLY A 27 4.87 -5.50 -20.26
CA GLY A 27 4.58 -6.80 -19.69
C GLY A 27 3.89 -7.69 -20.70
N PHE A 28 4.06 -9.00 -20.55
CA PHE A 28 3.27 -9.98 -21.28
C PHE A 28 2.86 -11.12 -20.35
N SER A 29 1.78 -11.81 -20.69
CA SER A 29 1.35 -13.03 -20.05
C SER A 29 0.80 -13.99 -21.09
N LEU A 30 1.25 -15.24 -21.00
CA LEU A 30 0.74 -16.38 -21.78
C LEU A 30 0.09 -17.36 -20.80
N ASN A 31 -1.18 -17.67 -21.01
CA ASN A 31 -1.91 -18.67 -20.25
C ASN A 31 -2.31 -19.82 -21.20
N ILE A 32 -1.88 -21.03 -20.85
CA ILE A 32 -2.22 -22.26 -21.56
C ILE A 32 -3.03 -23.14 -20.61
N THR A 33 -4.31 -23.33 -20.89
CA THR A 33 -5.19 -24.18 -20.10
C THR A 33 -5.57 -25.40 -20.92
N HIS A 34 -5.49 -26.58 -20.31
CA HIS A 34 -5.85 -27.86 -20.89
C HIS A 34 -6.83 -28.60 -19.98
N SER A 35 -8.04 -28.83 -20.46
CA SER A 35 -9.05 -29.61 -19.75
C SER A 35 -8.79 -31.09 -19.98
N LEU A 36 -8.62 -31.84 -18.90
CA LEU A 36 -8.43 -33.29 -18.90
C LEU A 36 -9.78 -34.02 -18.87
N THR A 37 -10.71 -33.47 -18.05
CA THR A 37 -12.10 -33.90 -17.97
C THR A 37 -12.99 -32.65 -17.86
N ALA A 38 -14.30 -32.85 -17.74
CA ALA A 38 -15.24 -31.76 -17.47
C ALA A 38 -14.93 -31.04 -16.13
N ASP A 39 -14.39 -31.77 -15.16
CA ASP A 39 -14.21 -31.35 -13.78
C ASP A 39 -12.75 -31.02 -13.43
N LEU A 40 -11.78 -31.38 -14.30
CA LEU A 40 -10.36 -31.28 -14.03
C LEU A 40 -9.63 -30.61 -15.19
N TYR A 41 -8.96 -29.52 -14.90
CA TYR A 41 -8.03 -28.89 -15.84
C TYR A 41 -6.68 -28.57 -15.20
N GLN A 42 -5.70 -28.38 -16.05
CA GLN A 42 -4.39 -27.86 -15.70
C GLN A 42 -4.11 -26.56 -16.44
N SER A 43 -3.35 -25.68 -15.82
CA SER A 43 -2.99 -24.40 -16.42
C SER A 43 -1.53 -24.08 -16.18
N LEU A 44 -0.88 -23.56 -17.23
CA LEU A 44 0.47 -23.03 -17.21
C LEU A 44 0.40 -21.55 -17.55
N VAL A 45 0.85 -20.71 -16.61
CA VAL A 45 0.94 -19.26 -16.82
C VAL A 45 2.40 -18.86 -16.82
N ILE A 46 2.84 -18.24 -17.91
CA ILE A 46 4.17 -17.66 -18.05
C ILE A 46 4.00 -16.15 -18.20
N GLY A 47 4.63 -15.39 -17.34
CA GLY A 47 4.54 -13.94 -17.35
C GLY A 47 5.90 -13.25 -17.24
N ASN A 48 5.98 -12.06 -17.81
CA ASN A 48 7.05 -11.11 -17.59
C ASN A 48 6.46 -9.74 -17.34
N ASP A 49 6.84 -9.15 -16.22
CA ASP A 49 6.58 -7.76 -15.88
C ASP A 49 7.92 -7.03 -15.83
N SER A 50 8.02 -5.95 -16.58
CA SER A 50 9.20 -5.09 -16.59
C SER A 50 8.83 -3.67 -16.20
N LYS A 51 9.75 -2.99 -15.55
CA LYS A 51 9.60 -1.60 -15.15
C LYS A 51 10.94 -0.91 -15.35
N ARG A 52 10.93 0.17 -16.10
CA ARG A 52 12.07 1.05 -16.23
C ARG A 52 11.73 2.43 -15.68
N PHE A 53 12.60 2.94 -14.85
CA PHE A 53 12.52 4.27 -14.28
C PHE A 53 13.80 5.03 -14.65
N LEU A 54 13.62 6.24 -15.15
CA LEU A 54 14.72 7.16 -15.43
C LEU A 54 14.39 8.47 -14.74
N TYR A 55 15.31 8.95 -13.92
CA TYR A 55 15.25 10.24 -13.25
C TYR A 55 16.50 11.03 -13.57
N LYS A 56 16.29 12.29 -13.91
CA LYS A 56 17.36 13.27 -14.08
C LYS A 56 16.96 14.52 -13.31
N LYS A 57 17.85 15.12 -12.58
CA LYS A 57 17.65 16.40 -11.90
C LYS A 57 18.92 17.21 -11.95
N SER A 58 18.80 18.45 -12.42
CA SER A 58 19.86 19.43 -12.39
C SER A 58 19.72 20.27 -11.13
N TYR A 59 20.82 20.48 -10.43
CA TYR A 59 20.91 21.37 -9.27
C TYR A 59 21.80 22.54 -9.64
N PRO A 60 21.36 23.79 -9.47
CA PRO A 60 22.14 24.98 -9.83
C PRO A 60 23.50 25.11 -9.13
N SER A 61 23.68 24.38 -8.02
CA SER A 61 24.87 24.46 -7.16
C SER A 61 25.72 23.20 -7.10
N THR A 62 25.22 22.05 -7.57
CA THR A 62 25.87 20.74 -7.35
C THR A 62 25.87 19.81 -8.58
N GLY A 63 25.42 20.31 -9.75
CA GLY A 63 25.49 19.54 -10.99
C GLY A 63 24.25 18.72 -11.33
N LEU A 64 24.42 17.64 -12.09
CA LEU A 64 23.35 16.78 -12.62
C LEU A 64 23.33 15.44 -11.91
N SER A 65 22.21 15.11 -11.26
CA SER A 65 21.96 13.80 -10.70
C SER A 65 21.20 12.91 -11.69
N TYR A 66 21.66 11.68 -11.87
CA TYR A 66 21.11 10.69 -12.78
C TYR A 66 20.82 9.38 -12.06
N LEU A 67 19.62 8.83 -12.27
CA LEU A 67 19.21 7.55 -11.72
C LEU A 67 18.45 6.76 -12.77
N THR A 68 18.95 5.58 -13.12
CA THR A 68 18.20 4.58 -13.89
C THR A 68 17.94 3.34 -13.03
N GLN A 69 16.72 2.86 -13.03
CA GLN A 69 16.35 1.61 -12.39
C GLN A 69 15.55 0.74 -13.35
N ASN A 70 15.97 -0.51 -13.46
CA ASN A 70 15.27 -1.52 -14.25
C ASN A 70 14.86 -2.67 -13.35
N TRP A 71 13.59 -3.05 -13.38
CA TRP A 71 13.05 -4.23 -12.71
C TRP A 71 12.47 -5.16 -13.76
N ASN A 72 12.85 -6.42 -13.69
CA ASN A 72 12.27 -7.46 -14.51
C ASN A 72 11.83 -8.59 -13.60
N ARG A 73 10.58 -9.02 -13.75
CA ARG A 73 10.03 -10.16 -13.02
C ARG A 73 9.53 -11.19 -14.04
N TYR A 74 10.05 -12.39 -13.93
CA TYR A 74 9.59 -13.55 -14.68
C TYR A 74 8.84 -14.46 -13.73
N THR A 75 7.64 -14.89 -14.13
CA THR A 75 6.79 -15.77 -13.33
C THR A 75 6.40 -16.99 -14.14
N LEU A 76 6.59 -18.13 -13.53
CA LEU A 76 6.08 -19.43 -14.02
C LEU A 76 5.13 -19.95 -12.95
N ASN A 77 3.86 -20.15 -13.29
CA ASN A 77 2.86 -20.73 -12.41
C ASN A 77 2.20 -21.91 -13.11
N TYR A 78 2.23 -23.07 -12.47
CA TYR A 78 1.56 -24.27 -12.95
C TYR A 78 0.65 -24.81 -11.87
N PHE A 79 -0.62 -25.09 -12.23
CA PHE A 79 -1.59 -25.59 -11.27
C PHE A 79 -2.61 -26.53 -11.90
N TRP A 80 -3.17 -27.35 -11.04
CA TRP A 80 -4.32 -28.19 -11.27
C TRP A 80 -5.53 -27.58 -10.56
N HIS A 81 -6.67 -27.66 -11.21
CA HIS A 81 -7.94 -27.24 -10.64
C HIS A 81 -8.97 -28.32 -10.89
N PHE A 82 -9.60 -28.77 -9.81
CA PHE A 82 -10.65 -29.77 -9.81
C PHE A 82 -11.91 -29.17 -9.18
N LYS A 83 -13.04 -29.25 -9.87
CA LYS A 83 -14.33 -28.79 -9.38
C LYS A 83 -15.39 -29.82 -9.73
N ASN A 84 -16.07 -30.35 -8.72
CA ASN A 84 -17.09 -31.38 -8.90
C ASN A 84 -18.18 -31.28 -7.83
N ASN A 85 -19.36 -31.72 -8.21
CA ASN A 85 -20.48 -31.91 -7.30
C ASN A 85 -20.43 -33.37 -6.79
N ILE A 86 -19.90 -33.57 -5.59
CA ILE A 86 -19.75 -34.89 -4.98
C ILE A 86 -21.17 -35.49 -4.67
N SER A 87 -22.11 -34.61 -4.35
CA SER A 87 -23.52 -34.96 -4.17
C SER A 87 -24.42 -33.78 -4.59
N ASN A 88 -25.73 -33.95 -4.53
CA ASN A 88 -26.67 -32.86 -4.80
C ASN A 88 -26.51 -31.66 -3.84
N ASP A 89 -25.89 -31.89 -2.68
CA ASP A 89 -25.80 -30.92 -1.60
C ASP A 89 -24.32 -30.44 -1.38
N ILE A 90 -23.33 -31.11 -1.97
CA ILE A 90 -21.90 -30.84 -1.68
C ILE A 90 -21.12 -30.61 -2.98
N ASN A 91 -20.57 -29.40 -3.10
CA ASN A 91 -19.64 -29.04 -4.15
C ASN A 91 -18.24 -28.91 -3.55
N VAL A 92 -17.24 -29.36 -4.30
CA VAL A 92 -15.84 -29.28 -3.91
C VAL A 92 -15.06 -28.58 -5.03
N ASP A 93 -14.24 -27.62 -4.63
CA ASP A 93 -13.31 -26.90 -5.50
C ASP A 93 -11.90 -27.03 -4.90
N LEU A 94 -11.00 -27.69 -5.63
CA LEU A 94 -9.63 -27.95 -5.20
C LEU A 94 -8.65 -27.37 -6.22
N THR A 95 -7.76 -26.51 -5.75
CA THR A 95 -6.63 -26.01 -6.54
C THR A 95 -5.33 -26.42 -5.87
N ALA A 96 -4.38 -26.94 -6.64
CA ALA A 96 -3.02 -27.21 -6.16
C ALA A 96 -1.99 -26.85 -7.23
N GLY A 97 -0.91 -26.21 -6.84
CA GLY A 97 0.06 -25.72 -7.82
C GLY A 97 1.42 -25.37 -7.26
N THR A 98 2.27 -24.96 -8.19
CA THR A 98 3.61 -24.43 -7.89
C THR A 98 3.87 -23.15 -8.65
N GLN A 99 4.59 -22.24 -8.04
CA GLN A 99 4.97 -20.98 -8.62
C GLN A 99 6.47 -20.76 -8.45
N LYS A 100 7.12 -20.29 -9.51
CA LYS A 100 8.51 -19.80 -9.47
C LYS A 100 8.56 -18.38 -9.99
N THR A 101 9.30 -17.52 -9.29
CA THR A 101 9.50 -16.13 -9.68
C THR A 101 10.98 -15.81 -9.63
N LEU A 102 11.48 -15.18 -10.70
CA LEU A 102 12.80 -14.58 -10.77
C LEU A 102 12.62 -13.09 -10.94
N SER A 103 13.14 -12.29 -10.03
CA SER A 103 13.11 -10.83 -10.10
C SER A 103 14.53 -10.30 -10.18
N ASN A 104 14.82 -9.52 -11.21
CA ASN A 104 16.10 -8.84 -11.38
C ASN A 104 15.89 -7.33 -11.24
N HIS A 105 16.76 -6.69 -10.50
CA HIS A 105 16.78 -5.24 -10.31
C HIS A 105 18.18 -4.73 -10.60
N THR A 106 18.29 -3.79 -11.53
CA THR A 106 19.52 -3.07 -11.84
C THR A 106 19.29 -1.60 -11.54
N ARG A 107 20.14 -1.01 -10.75
CA ARG A 107 20.16 0.43 -10.45
C ARG A 107 21.49 1.00 -10.87
N ILE A 108 21.45 2.06 -11.66
CA ILE A 108 22.63 2.88 -12.02
C ILE A 108 22.32 4.30 -11.53
N SER A 109 23.18 4.83 -10.70
CA SER A 109 23.11 6.23 -10.26
C SER A 109 24.47 6.88 -10.41
N GLY A 110 24.47 8.16 -10.71
CA GLY A 110 25.69 8.96 -10.84
C GLY A 110 25.37 10.43 -10.64
N GLU A 111 26.34 11.17 -10.22
CA GLU A 111 26.32 12.63 -10.09
C GLU A 111 27.40 13.20 -10.97
N LEU A 112 27.08 14.27 -11.68
CA LEU A 112 28.03 15.11 -12.40
C LEU A 112 28.26 16.34 -11.54
N GLU A 113 29.46 16.55 -11.08
CA GLU A 113 29.85 17.83 -10.46
C GLU A 113 30.07 18.88 -11.54
N GLU A 114 29.56 20.10 -11.31
CA GLU A 114 29.84 21.27 -12.13
C GLU A 114 31.16 21.88 -11.65
N ASP A 115 32.20 21.81 -12.47
CA ASP A 115 33.40 22.57 -12.21
C ASP A 115 33.09 24.07 -12.37
N LYS A 116 33.14 24.81 -11.26
CA LYS A 116 32.80 26.23 -11.21
C LYS A 116 33.73 27.14 -12.02
N ASP A 117 34.89 26.62 -12.45
CA ASP A 117 35.93 27.38 -13.16
C ASP A 117 36.05 27.05 -14.66
N GLN A 118 35.37 26.01 -15.15
CA GLN A 118 35.33 25.66 -16.58
C GLN A 118 33.92 25.28 -17.05
N TYR A 119 33.52 25.77 -18.22
CA TYR A 119 32.25 25.55 -18.92
C TYR A 119 32.05 24.10 -19.47
N TYR A 120 32.78 23.10 -18.96
CA TYR A 120 32.71 21.71 -19.41
C TYR A 120 32.42 20.81 -18.24
N TYR A 121 31.42 19.96 -18.40
CA TYR A 121 31.12 18.85 -17.49
C TYR A 121 32.25 17.82 -17.61
N GLU A 122 33.09 17.73 -16.62
CA GLU A 122 34.07 16.65 -16.52
C GLU A 122 33.40 15.43 -15.84
N ASP A 123 33.70 14.26 -16.37
CA ASP A 123 33.34 12.89 -16.03
C ASP A 123 32.42 12.64 -14.84
N TYR A 124 31.56 11.61 -14.98
CA TYR A 124 30.71 11.07 -13.88
C TYR A 124 31.62 10.60 -12.75
N GLU A 125 31.79 11.36 -11.71
CA GLU A 125 32.69 11.01 -10.62
C GLU A 125 32.12 9.92 -9.72
N ASN A 126 30.91 9.67 -9.56
CA ASN A 126 30.37 8.65 -8.67
C ASN A 126 29.32 7.80 -9.35
N VAL A 127 29.71 6.94 -10.29
CA VAL A 127 28.78 5.97 -10.90
C VAL A 127 28.68 4.73 -10.02
N SER A 128 27.52 4.51 -9.45
CA SER A 128 27.18 3.30 -8.71
C SER A 128 26.31 2.38 -9.55
N LEU A 129 26.76 1.13 -9.71
CA LEU A 129 25.97 0.04 -10.31
C LEU A 129 25.60 -0.95 -9.22
N VAL A 130 24.30 -1.18 -9.04
CA VAL A 130 23.78 -2.20 -8.14
C VAL A 130 22.94 -3.18 -8.95
N GLU A 131 23.32 -4.45 -8.94
CA GLU A 131 22.57 -5.54 -9.54
C GLU A 131 22.09 -6.49 -8.45
N GLN A 132 20.81 -6.82 -8.48
CA GLN A 132 20.19 -7.70 -7.50
C GLN A 132 19.28 -8.69 -8.21
N SER A 133 19.39 -9.95 -7.82
CA SER A 133 18.49 -11.01 -8.24
C SER A 133 17.78 -11.59 -7.02
N ASN A 134 16.54 -11.97 -7.16
CA ASN A 134 15.76 -12.64 -6.12
C ASN A 134 14.97 -13.78 -6.73
N LYS A 135 15.18 -14.98 -6.20
CA LYS A 135 14.47 -16.20 -6.59
C LYS A 135 13.50 -16.59 -5.49
N ASN A 136 12.26 -16.77 -5.91
CA ASN A 136 11.20 -17.25 -5.03
C ASN A 136 10.53 -18.47 -5.64
N SER A 137 10.27 -19.49 -4.82
CA SER A 137 9.53 -20.68 -5.23
C SER A 137 8.53 -21.06 -4.14
N GLY A 138 7.34 -21.48 -4.55
CA GLY A 138 6.28 -21.87 -3.64
C GLY A 138 5.40 -22.98 -4.20
N TYR A 139 4.86 -23.76 -3.28
CA TYR A 139 3.79 -24.72 -3.53
C TYR A 139 2.55 -24.23 -2.77
N TYR A 140 1.39 -24.42 -3.35
CA TYR A 140 0.16 -24.00 -2.73
C TYR A 140 -0.97 -24.98 -3.01
N GLY A 141 -1.91 -25.03 -2.08
CA GLY A 141 -3.15 -25.76 -2.22
C GLY A 141 -4.31 -25.01 -1.55
N GLU A 142 -5.47 -25.11 -2.13
CA GLU A 142 -6.71 -24.59 -1.58
C GLU A 142 -7.85 -25.56 -1.83
N LEU A 143 -8.61 -25.83 -0.78
CA LEU A 143 -9.84 -26.62 -0.82
C LEU A 143 -10.98 -25.73 -0.36
N VAL A 144 -12.02 -25.61 -1.20
CA VAL A 144 -13.29 -25.01 -0.83
C VAL A 144 -14.36 -26.10 -0.86
N VAL A 145 -15.06 -26.24 0.23
CA VAL A 145 -16.24 -27.12 0.36
C VAL A 145 -17.46 -26.25 0.50
N ASP A 146 -18.40 -26.41 -0.40
CA ASP A 146 -19.70 -25.76 -0.37
C ASP A 146 -20.77 -26.78 -0.01
N TYR A 147 -21.59 -26.45 0.98
CA TYR A 147 -22.75 -27.25 1.38
C TYR A 147 -24.05 -26.48 1.14
N LYS A 148 -24.84 -26.96 0.19
CA LYS A 148 -26.16 -26.42 -0.19
C LYS A 148 -26.17 -24.96 -0.62
N ASP A 149 -25.10 -24.48 -1.22
CA ASP A 149 -24.89 -23.06 -1.59
C ASP A 149 -25.13 -22.10 -0.39
N LYS A 150 -24.96 -22.60 0.83
CA LYS A 150 -25.16 -21.83 2.07
C LYS A 150 -23.94 -21.77 2.97
N LEU A 151 -23.26 -22.89 3.16
CA LEU A 151 -22.08 -22.98 4.02
C LEU A 151 -20.87 -23.27 3.15
N PHE A 152 -19.92 -22.35 3.17
CA PHE A 152 -18.63 -22.46 2.49
C PHE A 152 -17.53 -22.57 3.54
N ILE A 153 -16.68 -23.57 3.42
CA ILE A 153 -15.49 -23.74 4.26
C ILE A 153 -14.27 -23.78 3.34
N THR A 154 -13.29 -22.96 3.63
CA THR A 154 -12.04 -22.86 2.87
C THR A 154 -10.86 -23.28 3.73
N PHE A 155 -10.00 -24.13 3.19
CA PHE A 155 -8.69 -24.46 3.73
C PHE A 155 -7.64 -24.13 2.68
N GLY A 156 -6.56 -23.48 3.07
CA GLY A 156 -5.48 -23.20 2.16
C GLY A 156 -4.13 -23.26 2.86
N GLU A 157 -3.12 -23.65 2.11
CA GLU A 157 -1.72 -23.65 2.55
C GLU A 157 -0.83 -23.19 1.40
N ARG A 158 0.15 -22.35 1.72
CA ARG A 158 1.25 -22.00 0.84
C ARG A 158 2.57 -22.23 1.56
N VAL A 159 3.43 -22.98 0.91
CA VAL A 159 4.79 -23.29 1.37
C VAL A 159 5.77 -22.58 0.45
N GLU A 160 6.62 -21.73 0.98
CA GLU A 160 7.43 -20.81 0.18
C GLU A 160 8.88 -20.79 0.63
N GLN A 161 9.78 -20.71 -0.35
CA GLN A 161 11.22 -20.55 -0.15
C GLN A 161 11.70 -19.36 -0.97
N ASN A 162 12.54 -18.54 -0.34
CA ASN A 162 13.17 -17.39 -0.96
C ASN A 162 14.66 -17.38 -0.61
N GLU A 163 15.51 -16.98 -1.53
CA GLU A 163 16.96 -16.97 -1.30
C GLU A 163 17.43 -15.97 -0.22
N PHE A 164 16.57 -14.99 0.10
CA PHE A 164 16.83 -14.02 1.17
C PHE A 164 16.09 -14.31 2.48
N PHE A 165 15.47 -15.46 2.62
CA PHE A 165 15.07 -15.90 3.95
C PHE A 165 16.31 -16.16 4.78
N GLY A 166 16.32 -15.68 6.01
CA GLY A 166 17.45 -15.82 6.91
C GLY A 166 17.98 -17.26 6.97
N LYS A 167 19.29 -17.39 7.14
CA LYS A 167 20.04 -18.64 7.05
C LYS A 167 19.40 -19.81 7.81
N ASP A 168 18.80 -19.53 8.98
CA ASP A 168 18.16 -20.52 9.82
C ASP A 168 16.62 -20.55 9.69
N TYR A 169 16.05 -19.70 8.82
CA TYR A 169 14.60 -19.63 8.67
C TYR A 169 14.03 -20.72 7.76
N GLY A 170 14.71 -21.02 6.66
CA GLY A 170 14.35 -22.09 5.74
C GLY A 170 13.07 -21.82 4.94
N THR A 171 11.99 -22.50 5.31
CA THR A 171 10.73 -22.50 4.58
C THR A 171 9.64 -21.74 5.34
N HIS A 172 8.89 -20.91 4.64
CA HIS A 172 7.74 -20.19 5.18
C HIS A 172 6.45 -20.95 4.90
N TYR A 173 5.58 -21.06 5.92
CA TYR A 173 4.27 -21.71 5.88
C TYR A 173 3.18 -20.66 6.08
N SER A 174 2.19 -20.63 5.18
CA SER A 174 1.10 -19.65 5.16
C SER A 174 -0.27 -20.35 5.17
N PRO A 175 -0.66 -20.98 6.29
CA PRO A 175 -1.96 -21.61 6.41
C PRO A 175 -3.09 -20.58 6.49
N ARG A 176 -4.26 -20.95 5.94
CA ARG A 176 -5.49 -20.18 6.06
C ARG A 176 -6.69 -21.08 6.22
N ILE A 177 -7.66 -20.63 7.00
CA ILE A 177 -8.98 -21.25 7.12
C ILE A 177 -10.02 -20.14 7.12
N GLY A 178 -11.14 -20.39 6.47
CA GLY A 178 -12.26 -19.47 6.46
C GLY A 178 -13.59 -20.20 6.39
N PHE A 179 -14.64 -19.52 6.79
CA PHE A 179 -16.01 -19.95 6.59
C PHE A 179 -16.91 -18.80 6.18
N SER A 180 -17.99 -19.12 5.48
CA SER A 180 -19.06 -18.20 5.15
C SER A 180 -20.37 -18.96 5.20
N TYR A 181 -21.36 -18.42 5.92
CA TYR A 181 -22.72 -18.98 5.99
C TYR A 181 -23.73 -17.94 5.53
N VAL A 182 -24.58 -18.32 4.57
CA VAL A 182 -25.62 -17.47 3.98
C VAL A 182 -26.97 -17.97 4.36
N TYR A 183 -27.78 -17.11 4.97
CA TYR A 183 -29.14 -17.36 5.32
C TYR A 183 -30.07 -16.33 4.67
N SER A 184 -31.14 -16.83 3.98
CA SER A 184 -32.07 -15.95 3.25
C SER A 184 -33.48 -16.20 3.77
N PHE A 185 -34.20 -15.12 4.11
CA PHE A 185 -35.57 -15.17 4.60
C PHE A 185 -36.32 -13.88 4.21
N GLY A 186 -37.47 -14.00 3.52
CA GLY A 186 -38.41 -12.90 3.29
C GLY A 186 -37.82 -11.65 2.66
N GLY A 187 -36.87 -11.79 1.70
CA GLY A 187 -36.17 -10.67 1.07
C GLY A 187 -34.97 -10.12 1.86
N ILE A 188 -34.64 -10.73 3.00
CA ILE A 188 -33.49 -10.47 3.81
C ILE A 188 -32.43 -11.54 3.53
N VAL A 189 -31.17 -11.15 3.30
CA VAL A 189 -30.05 -12.08 3.26
C VAL A 189 -29.06 -11.68 4.35
N ILE A 190 -28.73 -12.63 5.20
CA ILE A 190 -27.72 -12.49 6.26
C ILE A 190 -26.56 -13.40 5.89
N LYS A 191 -25.33 -12.85 5.87
CA LYS A 191 -24.12 -13.61 5.69
C LYS A 191 -23.24 -13.44 6.92
N SER A 192 -22.86 -14.53 7.56
CA SER A 192 -21.86 -14.56 8.62
C SER A 192 -20.56 -15.11 8.04
N ARG A 193 -19.43 -14.50 8.35
CA ARG A 193 -18.14 -14.91 7.82
C ARG A 193 -17.03 -14.80 8.87
N GLY A 194 -16.04 -15.64 8.73
CA GLY A 194 -14.84 -15.57 9.54
C GLY A 194 -13.65 -16.18 8.79
N ALA A 195 -12.50 -15.65 9.04
CA ALA A 195 -11.25 -16.16 8.49
C ALA A 195 -10.12 -16.01 9.50
N TRP A 196 -9.21 -16.94 9.46
CA TRP A 196 -7.90 -16.86 10.10
C TRP A 196 -6.84 -17.23 9.09
N GLY A 197 -5.68 -16.55 9.18
CA GLY A 197 -4.55 -16.88 8.33
C GLY A 197 -3.23 -16.35 8.87
N ARG A 198 -2.17 -16.94 8.35
CA ARG A 198 -0.80 -16.46 8.51
C ARG A 198 -0.15 -16.38 7.13
N GLY A 199 0.60 -15.32 6.86
CA GLY A 199 1.30 -15.15 5.61
C GLY A 199 2.61 -14.40 5.77
N GLY A 200 3.54 -14.66 4.86
CA GLY A 200 4.70 -13.81 4.63
C GLY A 200 4.26 -12.60 3.83
N ILE A 201 4.64 -11.41 4.28
CA ILE A 201 4.31 -10.17 3.58
C ILE A 201 5.40 -9.86 2.57
N ASN A 202 6.65 -9.78 3.05
CA ASN A 202 7.81 -9.48 2.23
C ASN A 202 9.02 -10.30 2.67
N PRO A 203 9.74 -10.94 1.73
CA PRO A 203 11.09 -11.44 2.03
C PRO A 203 12.04 -10.26 2.23
N PRO A 204 13.14 -10.45 2.98
CA PRO A 204 14.22 -9.47 3.01
C PRO A 204 14.72 -9.16 1.59
N LYS A 205 15.16 -7.93 1.38
CA LYS A 205 15.75 -7.54 0.09
C LYS A 205 17.24 -7.84 0.11
N ALA A 206 17.84 -8.09 -1.06
CA ALA A 206 19.27 -8.31 -1.19
C ALA A 206 20.09 -7.19 -0.53
N MET A 207 19.70 -5.93 -0.76
CA MET A 207 20.35 -4.75 -0.15
C MET A 207 20.25 -4.69 1.39
N GLN A 208 19.38 -5.48 2.01
CA GLN A 208 19.22 -5.56 3.46
C GLN A 208 20.05 -6.72 4.04
N ALA A 209 20.11 -7.83 3.31
CA ALA A 209 20.80 -9.04 3.73
C ALA A 209 22.31 -9.00 3.44
N LEU A 210 22.71 -8.35 2.35
CA LEU A 210 24.10 -8.29 1.90
C LEU A 210 24.77 -6.99 2.35
N PRO A 211 26.08 -7.03 2.68
CA PRO A 211 26.84 -5.83 3.00
C PRO A 211 26.99 -4.94 1.76
N SER A 212 27.02 -3.63 1.99
CA SER A 212 27.31 -2.64 0.95
C SER A 212 27.90 -1.39 1.54
N GLU A 213 28.72 -0.69 0.77
CA GLU A 213 29.40 0.52 1.19
C GLU A 213 29.15 1.62 0.17
N SER A 214 29.02 2.86 0.65
CA SER A 214 28.96 4.09 -0.12
C SER A 214 29.95 5.11 0.48
N ASP A 215 30.05 6.28 -0.13
CA ASP A 215 30.93 7.33 0.36
C ASP A 215 30.53 7.85 1.75
N TYR A 216 29.26 7.74 2.11
CA TYR A 216 28.70 8.30 3.35
C TYR A 216 28.27 7.25 4.37
N SER A 217 28.16 5.98 3.97
CA SER A 217 27.61 4.95 4.86
C SER A 217 28.06 3.54 4.52
N ILE A 218 28.12 2.71 5.55
CA ILE A 218 28.43 1.28 5.48
C ILE A 218 27.21 0.49 5.97
N ASN A 219 26.60 -0.30 5.10
CA ASN A 219 25.64 -1.30 5.49
C ASN A 219 26.38 -2.61 5.79
N LEU A 220 26.36 -3.05 7.02
CA LEU A 220 27.03 -4.29 7.44
C LEU A 220 26.37 -5.56 6.90
N GLY A 221 25.13 -5.42 6.34
CA GLY A 221 24.29 -6.55 5.95
C GLY A 221 23.81 -7.38 7.14
N ASN A 222 22.78 -8.19 6.92
CA ASN A 222 22.30 -9.14 7.92
C ASN A 222 21.75 -10.40 7.22
N PRO A 223 22.56 -11.50 7.18
CA PRO A 223 22.14 -12.74 6.56
C PRO A 223 21.09 -13.52 7.37
N ASP A 224 20.80 -13.09 8.61
CA ASP A 224 19.85 -13.76 9.51
C ASP A 224 18.46 -13.10 9.48
N LEU A 225 18.22 -12.13 8.57
CA LEU A 225 16.94 -11.49 8.42
C LEU A 225 15.83 -12.50 8.10
N ARG A 226 14.77 -12.44 8.88
CA ARG A 226 13.54 -13.21 8.64
C ARG A 226 12.58 -12.42 7.76
N PRO A 227 11.70 -13.09 6.99
CA PRO A 227 10.65 -12.41 6.25
C PRO A 227 9.67 -11.73 7.20
N GLU A 228 9.16 -10.57 6.81
CA GLU A 228 8.04 -9.92 7.48
C GLU A 228 6.80 -10.82 7.39
N ARG A 229 6.10 -10.99 8.50
CA ARG A 229 4.94 -11.89 8.60
C ARG A 229 3.75 -11.19 9.21
N GLN A 230 2.58 -11.65 8.80
CA GLN A 230 1.33 -11.26 9.43
C GLN A 230 0.51 -12.50 9.75
N SER A 231 -0.11 -12.51 10.92
CA SER A 231 -1.16 -13.47 11.25
C SER A 231 -2.34 -12.71 11.85
N GLY A 232 -3.54 -13.25 11.70
CA GLY A 232 -4.70 -12.61 12.27
C GLY A 232 -5.98 -13.34 11.95
N TYR A 233 -7.04 -12.91 12.58
CA TYR A 233 -8.39 -13.35 12.27
C TYR A 233 -9.32 -12.15 12.08
N GLU A 234 -10.37 -12.40 11.32
CA GLU A 234 -11.46 -11.48 11.11
C GLU A 234 -12.78 -12.23 11.19
N MET A 235 -13.77 -11.57 11.75
CA MET A 235 -15.14 -12.07 11.86
C MET A 235 -16.10 -10.95 11.46
N GLY A 236 -17.08 -11.25 10.64
CA GLY A 236 -18.00 -10.25 10.16
C GLY A 236 -19.38 -10.80 9.86
N GLY A 237 -20.29 -9.85 9.67
CA GLY A 237 -21.64 -10.11 9.24
C GLY A 237 -22.12 -9.08 8.25
N ASP A 238 -22.79 -9.54 7.22
CA ASP A 238 -23.36 -8.73 6.16
C ASP A 238 -24.88 -8.90 6.16
N LEU A 239 -25.61 -7.80 6.06
CA LEU A 239 -27.06 -7.75 5.97
C LEU A 239 -27.47 -7.07 4.67
N TYR A 240 -28.25 -7.79 3.87
CA TYR A 240 -28.90 -7.26 2.66
C TYR A 240 -30.40 -7.24 2.88
N PHE A 241 -31.04 -6.14 2.51
CA PHE A 241 -32.49 -6.02 2.48
C PHE A 241 -32.93 -5.55 1.10
N GLY A 242 -33.51 -6.49 0.32
CA GLY A 242 -33.71 -6.29 -1.11
C GLY A 242 -32.44 -5.91 -1.84
N ASP A 243 -32.60 -5.16 -2.94
CA ASP A 243 -31.48 -4.72 -3.79
C ASP A 243 -30.91 -3.36 -3.37
N ASN A 244 -31.54 -2.70 -2.41
CA ASN A 244 -31.30 -1.29 -2.14
C ASN A 244 -30.60 -1.00 -0.81
N PHE A 245 -30.49 -1.98 0.08
CA PHE A 245 -29.89 -1.76 1.40
C PHE A 245 -28.87 -2.83 1.73
N PHE A 246 -27.69 -2.40 2.17
CA PHE A 246 -26.58 -3.24 2.58
C PHE A 246 -25.90 -2.65 3.80
N VAL A 247 -25.60 -3.49 4.78
CA VAL A 247 -24.75 -3.15 5.93
C VAL A 247 -23.76 -4.28 6.18
N GLU A 248 -22.55 -3.93 6.48
CA GLU A 248 -21.44 -4.82 6.82
C GLU A 248 -20.79 -4.37 8.11
N VAL A 249 -20.44 -5.33 8.97
CA VAL A 249 -19.65 -5.12 10.19
C VAL A 249 -18.56 -6.19 10.24
N THR A 250 -17.30 -5.76 10.41
CA THR A 250 -16.16 -6.65 10.54
C THR A 250 -15.35 -6.28 11.77
N TYR A 251 -15.00 -7.26 12.59
CA TYR A 251 -13.95 -7.16 13.59
C TYR A 251 -12.69 -7.84 13.08
N PHE A 252 -11.53 -7.26 13.32
CA PHE A 252 -10.23 -7.84 13.01
C PHE A 252 -9.25 -7.75 14.18
N ASP A 253 -8.37 -8.76 14.27
CA ASP A 253 -7.24 -8.80 15.20
C ASP A 253 -6.02 -9.35 14.45
N GLN A 254 -5.03 -8.52 14.25
CA GLN A 254 -3.87 -8.79 13.40
C GLN A 254 -2.57 -8.54 14.17
N LEU A 255 -1.65 -9.46 14.01
CA LEU A 255 -0.30 -9.40 14.55
C LEU A 255 0.71 -9.36 13.39
N PHE A 256 1.41 -8.26 13.26
CA PHE A 256 2.55 -8.11 12.36
C PHE A 256 3.83 -8.45 13.12
N LEU A 257 4.71 -9.22 12.51
CA LEU A 257 5.93 -9.77 13.09
C LEU A 257 7.13 -9.54 12.18
N ASP A 258 8.30 -9.40 12.78
CA ASP A 258 9.59 -9.39 12.08
C ASP A 258 9.73 -8.27 11.04
N GLY A 259 9.08 -7.12 11.24
CA GLY A 259 9.27 -5.95 10.37
C GLY A 259 10.76 -5.62 10.22
N VAL A 260 11.20 -5.36 8.99
CA VAL A 260 12.61 -5.04 8.72
C VAL A 260 12.83 -3.54 8.80
N ALA A 261 13.73 -3.10 9.65
CA ALA A 261 14.14 -1.72 9.77
C ALA A 261 15.65 -1.56 9.87
N ASN A 262 16.08 -0.33 9.66
CA ASN A 262 17.46 0.08 9.77
C ASN A 262 17.78 0.36 11.25
N ASP A 263 18.83 -0.28 11.76
CA ASP A 263 19.40 -0.03 13.09
C ASP A 263 20.73 0.68 12.93
N ARG A 264 20.80 1.91 13.46
CA ARG A 264 21.95 2.80 13.45
C ARG A 264 22.64 2.87 14.81
N SER A 265 22.25 2.05 15.76
CA SER A 265 22.84 1.99 17.12
C SER A 265 24.27 1.47 17.12
N ILE A 266 24.73 0.94 15.99
CA ILE A 266 26.09 0.43 15.78
C ILE A 266 27.03 1.46 15.15
N ASP A 267 26.56 2.71 14.96
CA ASP A 267 27.38 3.77 14.38
C ASP A 267 28.63 4.00 15.25
N ASP A 268 29.81 3.76 14.66
CA ASP A 268 31.07 4.02 15.32
C ASP A 268 31.46 5.46 15.10
N LEU A 269 31.42 6.27 16.15
CA LEU A 269 31.81 7.68 16.13
C LEU A 269 33.23 7.95 15.63
N TYR A 270 34.05 6.89 15.49
CA TYR A 270 35.42 7.00 14.99
C TYR A 270 35.54 6.81 13.47
N THR A 271 34.48 6.34 12.82
CA THR A 271 34.47 6.23 11.35
C THR A 271 33.89 7.50 10.73
N ALA A 272 34.45 7.90 9.57
CA ALA A 272 33.93 9.03 8.81
C ALA A 272 32.60 8.70 8.09
N LYS A 273 32.15 7.44 8.15
CA LYS A 273 30.95 6.92 7.51
C LYS A 273 29.96 6.42 8.55
N GLU A 274 28.68 6.67 8.29
CA GLU A 274 27.60 6.17 9.13
C GLU A 274 27.47 4.65 8.96
N GLU A 275 27.64 3.87 10.03
CA GLU A 275 27.44 2.42 10.02
C GLU A 275 26.02 2.05 10.42
N TYR A 276 25.42 1.09 9.70
CA TYR A 276 24.10 0.60 10.02
C TYR A 276 23.90 -0.86 9.59
N ARG A 277 22.88 -1.49 10.17
CA ARG A 277 22.43 -2.83 9.84
C ARG A 277 20.92 -2.89 9.76
N TYR A 278 20.39 -3.72 8.88
CA TYR A 278 18.97 -4.07 8.92
C TYR A 278 18.71 -5.17 9.95
N ILE A 279 17.64 -5.01 10.72
CA ILE A 279 17.21 -5.94 11.75
C ILE A 279 15.71 -6.22 11.62
N ASN A 280 15.27 -7.38 12.16
CA ASN A 280 13.86 -7.61 12.34
C ASN A 280 13.39 -6.88 13.60
N LEU A 281 12.49 -5.94 13.41
CA LEU A 281 11.80 -5.27 14.50
C LEU A 281 10.78 -6.20 15.14
N GLY A 282 10.35 -5.84 16.36
CA GLY A 282 9.37 -6.55 17.13
C GLY A 282 8.00 -6.71 16.50
N GLN A 283 6.98 -6.48 17.28
CA GLN A 283 5.60 -6.79 16.94
C GLN A 283 4.76 -5.50 16.80
N ILE A 284 3.77 -5.54 15.90
CA ILE A 284 2.71 -4.55 15.83
C ILE A 284 1.38 -5.29 15.96
N ILE A 285 0.53 -4.83 16.86
CA ILE A 285 -0.80 -5.39 17.10
C ILE A 285 -1.83 -4.39 16.59
N ASN A 286 -2.68 -4.82 15.67
CA ASN A 286 -3.77 -4.03 15.12
C ASN A 286 -5.10 -4.72 15.43
N LYS A 287 -6.00 -4.04 16.14
CA LYS A 287 -7.35 -4.53 16.42
C LYS A 287 -8.36 -3.45 16.06
N GLY A 288 -9.50 -3.85 15.57
CA GLY A 288 -10.49 -2.86 15.24
C GLY A 288 -11.80 -3.37 14.70
N TRP A 289 -12.62 -2.40 14.34
CA TRP A 289 -13.91 -2.60 13.73
C TRP A 289 -14.01 -1.80 12.45
N GLU A 290 -14.61 -2.41 11.45
CA GLU A 290 -14.96 -1.78 10.18
C GLU A 290 -16.46 -1.90 9.96
N PHE A 291 -17.07 -0.80 9.51
CA PHE A 291 -18.48 -0.69 9.20
C PHE A 291 -18.62 -0.16 7.78
N ALA A 292 -19.47 -0.77 6.98
CA ALA A 292 -19.86 -0.25 5.68
C ALA A 292 -21.38 -0.30 5.55
N ALA A 293 -21.93 0.72 4.90
CA ALA A 293 -23.35 0.77 4.58
C ALA A 293 -23.58 1.40 3.21
N LYS A 294 -24.55 0.85 2.48
CA LYS A 294 -24.96 1.38 1.19
C LYS A 294 -26.49 1.31 1.09
N THR A 295 -27.09 2.39 0.62
CA THR A 295 -28.53 2.40 0.33
C THR A 295 -28.84 3.27 -0.87
N ARG A 296 -29.92 2.91 -1.57
CA ARG A 296 -30.50 3.71 -2.65
C ARG A 296 -31.95 4.04 -2.33
N ILE A 297 -32.26 5.32 -2.31
CA ILE A 297 -33.62 5.84 -2.05
C ILE A 297 -34.03 6.71 -3.23
N GLY A 298 -34.75 6.14 -4.19
CA GLY A 298 -35.07 6.84 -5.43
C GLY A 298 -33.80 7.29 -6.17
N PRO A 299 -33.64 8.60 -6.45
CA PRO A 299 -32.47 9.14 -7.15
C PRO A 299 -31.24 9.35 -6.23
N LEU A 300 -31.34 9.08 -4.94
CA LEU A 300 -30.29 9.29 -3.95
C LEU A 300 -29.58 7.98 -3.63
N ASP A 301 -28.26 7.93 -3.90
CA ASP A 301 -27.35 6.88 -3.42
C ASP A 301 -26.60 7.41 -2.19
N ILE A 302 -26.57 6.61 -1.12
CA ILE A 302 -25.81 6.89 0.10
C ILE A 302 -24.82 5.75 0.31
N ASN A 303 -23.55 6.09 0.46
CA ASN A 303 -22.50 5.14 0.81
C ASN A 303 -21.76 5.67 2.03
N ALA A 304 -21.55 4.81 3.02
CA ALA A 304 -20.82 5.16 4.22
C ALA A 304 -19.82 4.06 4.60
N ASN A 305 -18.67 4.45 5.11
CA ASN A 305 -17.74 3.55 5.78
C ASN A 305 -17.18 4.23 7.03
N PHE A 306 -16.88 3.43 8.05
CA PHE A 306 -16.27 3.90 9.27
C PHE A 306 -15.36 2.81 9.84
N SER A 307 -14.17 3.18 10.28
CA SER A 307 -13.19 2.27 10.84
C SER A 307 -12.70 2.80 12.19
N ILE A 308 -12.59 1.91 13.15
CA ILE A 308 -11.97 2.16 14.46
C ILE A 308 -10.79 1.22 14.57
N ILE A 309 -9.60 1.77 14.83
CA ILE A 309 -8.38 0.97 14.93
C ILE A 309 -7.61 1.28 16.21
N ASP A 310 -7.19 0.23 16.91
CA ASP A 310 -6.23 0.26 17.98
C ASP A 310 -4.94 -0.41 17.49
N SER A 311 -3.95 0.40 17.12
CA SER A 311 -2.65 -0.03 16.63
C SER A 311 -1.58 0.27 17.67
N ARG A 312 -0.89 -0.78 18.14
CA ARG A 312 0.09 -0.70 19.23
C ARG A 312 1.37 -1.41 18.90
N TRP A 313 2.45 -0.97 19.49
CA TRP A 313 3.69 -1.72 19.57
C TRP A 313 3.48 -2.96 20.45
N GLY A 314 3.91 -4.11 19.97
CA GLY A 314 4.04 -5.33 20.76
C GLY A 314 5.46 -5.45 21.34
N LYS A 315 5.90 -6.68 21.55
CA LYS A 315 7.25 -6.95 22.07
C LYS A 315 8.32 -6.58 21.05
N ASP A 316 9.31 -5.82 21.51
CA ASP A 316 10.51 -5.46 20.75
C ASP A 316 11.71 -5.52 21.70
N SER A 317 12.51 -6.57 21.60
CA SER A 317 13.64 -6.80 22.50
C SER A 317 14.83 -5.86 22.25
N ILE A 318 14.85 -5.16 21.13
CA ILE A 318 15.97 -4.30 20.76
C ILE A 318 15.70 -2.86 21.21
N ARG A 319 14.60 -2.27 20.75
CA ARG A 319 14.31 -0.86 21.01
C ARG A 319 13.75 -0.58 22.39
N GLN A 320 13.03 -1.56 22.99
CA GLN A 320 12.45 -1.40 24.33
C GLN A 320 13.49 -1.39 25.45
N ASN A 321 14.72 -1.87 25.18
CA ASN A 321 15.82 -1.85 26.12
C ASN A 321 16.79 -0.69 25.91
N ASP A 322 16.59 0.14 24.89
CA ASP A 322 17.44 1.26 24.56
C ASP A 322 16.83 2.57 25.11
N PRO A 323 17.52 3.27 26.02
CA PRO A 323 17.02 4.51 26.63
C PRO A 323 16.65 5.60 25.64
N GLN A 324 17.25 5.64 24.44
CA GLN A 324 16.92 6.65 23.44
C GLN A 324 15.51 6.51 22.88
N TYR A 325 14.89 5.32 23.00
CA TYR A 325 13.55 5.00 22.52
C TYR A 325 12.49 4.92 23.63
N GLU A 326 12.86 5.23 24.88
CA GLU A 326 11.95 5.14 26.02
C GLU A 326 10.62 5.88 25.78
N GLY A 327 9.51 5.19 25.99
CA GLY A 327 8.16 5.72 25.79
C GLY A 327 7.71 5.84 24.35
N TYR A 328 8.57 5.53 23.35
CA TYR A 328 8.23 5.62 21.94
C TYR A 328 7.80 4.26 21.34
N PHE A 329 8.56 3.20 21.62
CA PHE A 329 8.33 1.83 21.12
C PHE A 329 7.91 0.84 22.21
N ASP A 330 7.64 1.30 23.43
CA ASP A 330 7.29 0.41 24.55
C ASP A 330 6.07 -0.45 24.21
N GLU A 331 6.06 -1.67 24.77
CA GLU A 331 4.95 -2.60 24.59
C GLU A 331 3.63 -1.97 25.07
N GLY A 332 2.61 -2.06 24.22
CA GLY A 332 1.29 -1.51 24.48
C GLY A 332 1.15 -0.01 24.15
N VAL A 333 2.23 0.69 23.87
CA VAL A 333 2.17 2.08 23.43
C VAL A 333 1.51 2.17 22.05
N ARG A 334 0.55 3.08 21.91
CA ARG A 334 -0.13 3.31 20.63
C ARG A 334 0.85 3.86 19.59
N ARG A 335 0.79 3.30 18.39
CA ARG A 335 1.62 3.74 17.27
C ARG A 335 1.31 5.17 16.87
N ASN A 336 2.38 5.89 16.51
CA ASN A 336 2.25 7.22 15.91
C ASN A 336 1.72 7.11 14.47
N ASP A 337 1.13 8.21 14.01
CA ASP A 337 0.61 8.40 12.65
C ASP A 337 -0.56 7.50 12.23
N VAL A 338 -1.11 6.72 13.15
CA VAL A 338 -2.31 5.92 12.96
C VAL A 338 -3.51 6.60 13.60
N PRO A 339 -4.48 7.14 12.83
CA PRO A 339 -5.71 7.69 13.37
C PRO A 339 -6.50 6.62 14.13
N GLN A 340 -7.13 7.01 15.24
CA GLN A 340 -7.97 6.09 16.04
C GLN A 340 -9.25 5.68 15.32
N SER A 341 -9.73 6.53 14.44
CA SER A 341 -10.90 6.27 13.60
C SER A 341 -10.80 7.07 12.31
N THR A 342 -11.40 6.52 11.26
CA THR A 342 -11.56 7.19 9.97
C THR A 342 -12.95 6.88 9.44
N GLY A 343 -13.51 7.79 8.65
CA GLY A 343 -14.81 7.56 8.05
C GLY A 343 -15.05 8.41 6.82
N ASN A 344 -15.93 7.92 5.99
CA ASN A 344 -16.45 8.65 4.84
C ASN A 344 -17.95 8.39 4.73
N ILE A 345 -18.69 9.44 4.38
CA ILE A 345 -20.06 9.32 3.92
C ILE A 345 -20.24 10.14 2.64
N SER A 346 -20.82 9.50 1.62
CA SER A 346 -21.08 10.09 0.30
C SER A 346 -22.58 10.07 0.01
N PHE A 347 -23.12 11.19 -0.37
CA PHE A 347 -24.49 11.37 -0.85
C PHE A 347 -24.41 11.74 -2.33
N ALA A 348 -24.91 10.87 -3.21
CA ALA A 348 -24.95 11.11 -4.65
C ALA A 348 -26.37 11.17 -5.14
N TYR A 349 -26.81 12.35 -5.58
CA TYR A 349 -28.15 12.56 -6.11
C TYR A 349 -28.10 12.63 -7.64
N SER A 350 -28.87 11.76 -8.29
CA SER A 350 -29.01 11.74 -9.76
C SER A 350 -30.00 12.80 -10.20
N ILE A 351 -29.53 13.78 -10.97
CA ILE A 351 -30.33 14.88 -11.48
C ILE A 351 -30.93 14.47 -12.84
N PRO A 352 -32.26 14.54 -13.02
CA PRO A 352 -32.88 14.22 -14.31
C PRO A 352 -32.45 15.17 -15.40
N GLY A 353 -32.50 14.71 -16.67
CA GLY A 353 -32.15 15.49 -17.85
C GLY A 353 -33.24 16.47 -18.32
N TYR A 354 -33.62 17.43 -17.47
CA TYR A 354 -34.64 18.44 -17.81
C TYR A 354 -34.07 19.76 -18.31
N PHE A 355 -32.80 20.03 -18.02
CA PHE A 355 -32.14 21.28 -18.42
C PHE A 355 -31.19 21.03 -19.58
N GLY A 356 -31.32 21.79 -20.66
CA GLY A 356 -30.48 21.66 -21.84
C GLY A 356 -31.02 20.68 -22.89
N LYS A 357 -30.16 20.31 -23.85
CA LYS A 357 -30.48 19.40 -24.98
C LYS A 357 -30.13 17.95 -24.70
N SER A 358 -29.70 17.60 -23.47
CA SER A 358 -29.30 16.26 -23.10
C SER A 358 -30.36 15.54 -22.28
N LYS A 359 -30.58 14.26 -22.59
CA LYS A 359 -31.37 13.35 -21.77
C LYS A 359 -30.53 12.68 -20.66
N LYS A 360 -29.20 12.90 -20.67
CA LYS A 360 -28.26 12.22 -19.70
C LYS A 360 -28.37 12.77 -18.28
N GLY A 361 -28.89 13.99 -18.09
CA GLY A 361 -29.03 14.59 -16.76
C GLY A 361 -27.70 14.97 -16.12
N GLY A 362 -27.56 14.73 -14.83
CA GLY A 362 -26.36 15.07 -14.07
C GLY A 362 -26.27 14.35 -12.73
N SER A 363 -25.32 14.77 -11.91
CA SER A 363 -25.18 14.29 -10.53
C SER A 363 -24.74 15.42 -9.60
N PHE A 364 -25.26 15.40 -8.40
CA PHE A 364 -24.81 16.23 -7.29
C PHE A 364 -24.27 15.31 -6.20
N VAL A 365 -23.01 15.50 -5.82
CA VAL A 365 -22.32 14.65 -4.84
C VAL A 365 -21.82 15.50 -3.69
N VAL A 366 -22.06 15.02 -2.48
CA VAL A 366 -21.50 15.56 -1.24
C VAL A 366 -20.75 14.46 -0.54
N ASP A 367 -19.44 14.64 -0.34
CA ASP A 367 -18.57 13.73 0.39
C ASP A 367 -18.12 14.39 1.70
N VAL A 368 -18.29 13.67 2.80
CA VAL A 368 -17.81 14.04 4.13
C VAL A 368 -16.75 13.03 4.54
N ASN A 369 -15.52 13.50 4.73
CA ASN A 369 -14.40 12.67 5.17
C ASN A 369 -14.02 13.07 6.60
N TYR A 370 -13.92 12.11 7.50
CA TYR A 370 -13.55 12.27 8.88
C TYR A 370 -12.25 11.52 9.18
N ILE A 371 -11.33 12.19 9.87
CA ILE A 371 -10.12 11.59 10.44
C ILE A 371 -10.13 11.90 11.93
N GLY A 372 -10.12 10.85 12.75
CA GLY A 372 -10.12 10.95 14.21
C GLY A 372 -8.80 11.41 14.80
N LYS A 373 -8.73 11.42 16.12
CA LYS A 373 -7.51 11.76 16.84
C LYS A 373 -6.34 10.89 16.38
N LYS A 374 -5.19 11.52 16.23
CA LYS A 374 -3.95 10.89 15.80
C LYS A 374 -2.82 11.33 16.75
N LYS A 375 -2.04 10.37 17.22
CA LYS A 375 -0.75 10.62 17.87
C LYS A 375 0.29 10.73 16.76
N GLY A 376 1.13 11.74 16.78
CA GLY A 376 2.14 11.95 15.76
C GLY A 376 3.30 12.77 16.31
N ARG A 377 4.28 13.07 15.46
CA ARG A 377 5.42 13.89 15.82
C ARG A 377 5.08 15.37 15.66
N ASP A 378 5.47 16.20 16.63
CA ASP A 378 5.47 17.65 16.46
C ASP A 378 6.68 18.07 15.58
N TRP A 379 6.43 18.12 14.29
CA TRP A 379 7.44 18.50 13.33
C TRP A 379 7.91 19.95 13.46
N LEU A 380 7.04 20.83 13.91
CA LEU A 380 7.42 22.23 14.14
C LEU A 380 8.44 22.32 15.27
N LEU A 381 8.16 21.67 16.39
CA LEU A 381 9.08 21.62 17.53
C LEU A 381 10.41 20.94 17.16
N TYR A 382 10.36 19.86 16.35
CA TYR A 382 11.57 19.16 15.90
C TYR A 382 12.48 20.06 15.08
N TYR A 383 11.92 20.78 14.09
CA TYR A 383 12.70 21.66 13.23
C TYR A 383 13.12 22.96 13.91
N ASP A 384 12.30 23.48 14.82
CA ASP A 384 12.71 24.62 15.65
C ASP A 384 13.96 24.31 16.46
N GLY A 385 14.03 23.10 17.07
CA GLY A 385 15.24 22.64 17.76
C GLY A 385 16.45 22.41 16.87
N PHE A 386 16.24 22.22 15.54
CA PHE A 386 17.32 22.03 14.58
C PHE A 386 17.89 23.35 14.05
N TYR A 387 17.03 24.36 13.85
CA TYR A 387 17.41 25.63 13.23
C TYR A 387 17.57 26.78 14.21
N ASN A 388 17.04 26.66 15.44
CA ASN A 388 17.16 27.69 16.45
C ASN A 388 18.14 27.24 17.55
N PRO A 389 19.35 27.86 17.65
CA PRO A 389 20.36 27.48 18.63
C PRO A 389 19.95 27.75 20.09
N GLU A 390 18.88 28.51 20.32
CA GLU A 390 18.34 28.76 21.66
C GLU A 390 17.44 27.62 22.17
N ILE A 391 17.01 26.73 21.28
CA ILE A 391 16.18 25.57 21.59
C ILE A 391 17.06 24.32 21.61
N PRO A 392 17.05 23.52 22.70
CA PRO A 392 17.81 22.27 22.73
C PRO A 392 17.40 21.35 21.58
N THR A 393 18.38 20.75 20.90
CA THR A 393 18.12 19.73 19.88
C THR A 393 17.44 18.52 20.55
N ILE A 394 16.24 18.19 20.10
CA ILE A 394 15.46 17.07 20.63
C ILE A 394 15.69 15.85 19.74
N SER A 395 16.05 14.72 20.36
CA SER A 395 16.21 13.45 19.60
C SER A 395 14.95 13.11 18.81
N TYR A 396 15.12 12.64 17.60
CA TYR A 396 14.03 12.26 16.69
C TYR A 396 13.00 11.30 17.32
N TYR A 397 13.45 10.43 18.23
CA TYR A 397 12.60 9.46 18.92
C TYR A 397 12.17 9.91 20.32
N SER A 398 12.39 11.17 20.69
CA SER A 398 11.96 11.66 22.00
C SER A 398 10.44 11.65 22.15
N LYS A 399 9.98 11.23 23.31
CA LYS A 399 8.58 11.35 23.72
C LYS A 399 8.09 12.80 23.77
N ASP A 400 9.01 13.74 23.97
CA ASP A 400 8.70 15.17 24.05
C ASP A 400 8.26 15.76 22.70
N LEU A 401 8.59 15.06 21.60
CA LEU A 401 8.10 15.39 20.25
C LEU A 401 6.72 14.81 19.95
N ILE A 402 6.10 14.11 20.89
CA ILE A 402 4.81 13.49 20.62
C ILE A 402 3.68 14.48 20.85
N LYS A 403 2.88 14.69 19.81
CA LYS A 403 1.71 15.55 19.79
C LYS A 403 0.44 14.76 19.47
N ILE A 404 -0.63 15.13 20.10
CA ILE A 404 -1.97 14.62 19.76
C ILE A 404 -2.64 15.63 18.83
N TYR A 405 -2.91 15.18 17.62
CA TYR A 405 -3.65 15.96 16.63
C TYR A 405 -5.14 15.74 16.80
N ASP A 406 -5.90 16.83 16.85
CA ASP A 406 -7.34 16.80 16.95
C ASP A 406 -8.01 16.22 15.69
N PRO A 407 -9.21 15.63 15.84
CA PRO A 407 -9.94 15.14 14.70
C PRO A 407 -10.34 16.27 13.77
N PHE A 408 -10.46 15.95 12.49
CA PHE A 408 -10.97 16.91 11.51
C PHE A 408 -11.93 16.27 10.53
N THR A 409 -12.78 17.14 9.96
CA THR A 409 -13.73 16.76 8.91
C THR A 409 -13.52 17.64 7.70
N SER A 410 -13.37 17.04 6.53
CA SER A 410 -13.34 17.74 5.25
C SER A 410 -14.62 17.47 4.46
N LEU A 411 -15.14 18.51 3.82
CA LEU A 411 -16.33 18.45 2.97
C LEU A 411 -15.95 18.73 1.53
N ARG A 412 -16.43 17.86 0.62
CA ARG A 412 -16.34 18.06 -0.82
C ARG A 412 -17.73 18.12 -1.41
N ILE A 413 -17.93 19.02 -2.35
CA ILE A 413 -19.16 19.14 -3.14
C ILE A 413 -18.79 19.09 -4.61
N ARG A 414 -19.46 18.24 -5.37
CA ARG A 414 -19.32 18.15 -6.82
C ARG A 414 -20.66 18.17 -7.50
N LEU A 415 -20.80 19.04 -8.48
CA LEU A 415 -21.92 19.09 -9.42
C LEU A 415 -21.39 18.76 -10.81
N ASN A 416 -22.01 17.81 -11.48
CA ASN A 416 -21.76 17.47 -12.88
C ASN A 416 -23.10 17.51 -13.61
N TYR A 417 -23.15 18.13 -14.82
CA TYR A 417 -24.35 18.19 -15.62
C TYR A 417 -24.07 18.14 -17.10
N TRP A 418 -24.85 17.33 -17.83
CA TRP A 418 -24.78 17.23 -19.30
C TRP A 418 -25.61 18.32 -19.98
N LEU A 419 -24.95 19.30 -20.60
CA LEU A 419 -25.58 20.38 -21.35
C LEU A 419 -26.14 19.88 -22.70
N THR A 420 -25.42 18.93 -23.32
CA THR A 420 -25.83 18.21 -24.52
C THR A 420 -25.47 16.74 -24.38
N ASN A 421 -25.84 15.91 -25.38
CA ASN A 421 -25.44 14.49 -25.35
C ASN A 421 -23.91 14.26 -25.44
N LYS A 422 -23.16 15.30 -25.83
CA LYS A 422 -21.69 15.24 -26.02
C LYS A 422 -20.90 16.19 -25.13
N VAL A 423 -21.55 17.09 -24.42
CA VAL A 423 -20.87 18.11 -23.59
C VAL A 423 -21.41 18.08 -22.19
N SER A 424 -20.56 17.87 -21.23
CA SER A 424 -20.87 18.04 -19.79
C SER A 424 -19.99 19.13 -19.18
N THR A 425 -20.45 19.67 -18.07
CA THR A 425 -19.70 20.63 -17.24
C THR A 425 -19.71 20.16 -15.82
N PHE A 426 -18.65 20.49 -15.07
CA PHE A 426 -18.60 20.20 -13.66
C PHE A 426 -17.98 21.33 -12.84
N VAL A 427 -18.41 21.38 -11.58
CA VAL A 427 -17.78 22.16 -10.50
C VAL A 427 -17.47 21.21 -9.38
N ASP A 428 -16.21 21.19 -8.93
CA ASP A 428 -15.72 20.36 -7.83
C ASP A 428 -15.06 21.28 -6.78
N ILE A 429 -15.68 21.41 -5.61
CA ILE A 429 -15.15 22.18 -4.48
C ILE A 429 -14.67 21.20 -3.42
N ARG A 430 -13.38 21.15 -3.23
CA ARG A 430 -12.70 20.28 -2.24
C ARG A 430 -12.34 21.07 -1.01
N ASN A 431 -12.39 20.39 0.12
CA ASN A 431 -12.09 21.00 1.43
C ASN A 431 -12.88 22.31 1.63
N LEU A 432 -14.22 22.26 1.48
CA LEU A 432 -15.10 23.42 1.64
C LEU A 432 -14.95 24.07 3.01
N THR A 433 -14.66 23.31 4.04
CA THR A 433 -14.38 23.76 5.41
C THR A 433 -13.10 24.59 5.52
N ASN A 434 -12.28 24.60 4.46
CA ASN A 434 -10.99 25.30 4.39
C ASN A 434 -10.02 24.92 5.53
N HIS A 435 -10.05 23.66 5.94
CA HIS A 435 -9.15 23.16 6.96
C HIS A 435 -7.73 23.05 6.38
N SER A 436 -6.79 23.84 6.89
CA SER A 436 -5.38 23.79 6.55
C SER A 436 -4.60 23.54 7.83
N ASP A 437 -4.08 22.33 7.98
CA ASP A 437 -3.27 21.96 9.14
C ASP A 437 -1.87 21.57 8.67
N ILE A 438 -0.95 22.53 8.73
CA ILE A 438 0.47 22.35 8.38
C ILE A 438 1.14 21.40 9.38
N SER A 439 0.62 21.29 10.59
CA SER A 439 1.21 20.48 11.66
C SER A 439 1.10 18.96 11.42
N ARG A 440 0.26 18.51 10.48
CA ARG A 440 0.06 17.08 10.18
C ARG A 440 1.18 16.44 9.38
N SER A 441 1.79 17.20 8.49
CA SER A 441 2.98 16.82 7.73
C SER A 441 3.61 18.10 7.18
N ILE A 442 4.91 18.26 7.37
CA ILE A 442 5.66 19.38 6.77
C ILE A 442 5.84 19.14 5.28
N THR A 443 5.94 17.88 4.87
CA THR A 443 6.16 17.51 3.47
C THR A 443 4.87 17.52 2.64
N GLU A 444 3.71 17.36 3.29
CA GLU A 444 2.41 17.34 2.62
C GLU A 444 1.37 18.12 3.45
N PRO A 445 1.43 19.46 3.46
CA PRO A 445 0.41 20.24 4.13
C PRO A 445 -0.95 19.99 3.47
N ALA A 446 -1.99 19.88 4.27
CA ALA A 446 -3.35 19.80 3.74
C ALA A 446 -3.62 21.06 2.91
N LEU A 447 -3.86 20.87 1.62
CA LEU A 447 -4.23 21.97 0.73
C LEU A 447 -5.53 22.60 1.25
N GLY A 448 -5.58 23.91 1.35
CA GLY A 448 -6.78 24.67 1.68
C GLY A 448 -7.91 24.39 0.67
N ARG A 449 -8.97 25.18 0.74
CA ARG A 449 -10.10 25.04 -0.19
C ARG A 449 -9.63 25.15 -1.66
N GLN A 450 -10.05 24.20 -2.48
CA GLN A 450 -9.80 24.18 -3.91
C GLN A 450 -11.12 24.18 -4.69
N MET A 451 -11.18 24.93 -5.77
CA MET A 451 -12.30 24.91 -6.71
C MET A 451 -11.78 24.57 -8.09
N ILE A 452 -12.36 23.54 -8.70
CA ILE A 452 -12.04 23.08 -10.06
C ILE A 452 -13.31 23.17 -10.88
N VAL A 453 -13.23 23.82 -12.03
CA VAL A 453 -14.31 23.91 -13.00
C VAL A 453 -13.80 23.35 -14.31
N GLY A 454 -14.61 22.54 -14.99
CA GLY A 454 -14.23 21.92 -16.23
C GLY A 454 -15.40 21.65 -17.16
N VAL A 455 -15.04 21.38 -18.42
CA VAL A 455 -15.95 20.96 -19.46
C VAL A 455 -15.38 19.72 -20.11
N ASP A 456 -16.20 18.66 -20.18
CA ASP A 456 -15.83 17.40 -20.81
C ASP A 456 -16.55 17.25 -22.14
N PHE A 457 -15.84 16.76 -23.15
CA PHE A 457 -16.37 16.48 -24.48
C PHE A 457 -16.32 14.96 -24.75
N GLU A 458 -17.48 14.38 -25.11
CA GLU A 458 -17.56 12.99 -25.58
C GLU A 458 -17.55 13.02 -27.13
N LEU A 459 -16.52 12.41 -27.73
CA LEU A 459 -16.31 12.39 -29.19
C LEU A 459 -17.22 11.36 -29.91
#